data_c440f4de80bb909a0022295733896521
#
_entry.id   c440f4de80bb909a0022295733896521
#
_cell.length_a   1.000
_cell.length_b   1.000
_cell.length_c   1.000
_cell.angle_alpha   90.00
_cell.angle_beta   90.00
_cell.angle_gamma   90.00
#
_symmetry.space_group_name_H-M   'P 1'
#
loop_
_entity.id
_entity.type
_entity.pdbx_description
1 polymer ?
#
loop_
_entity_poly.entity_id
_entity_poly.type
_entity_poly.pdbx_seq_one_letter_code
_entity_poly.pdbx_strand_id
1 'polypeptide(L)'
;MTIRMIALAGLIAAPSALMAQQPPPAGSMPLSQVIAKLETDLSDLGHISEISWEDGDYWEVEYQTTDNREVDIRVDPATGETRER
;
A
#
# COMPACT_ATOMS: atom_id res chain seq x y z
N MET A 1 45.62 18.51 4.65
CA MET A 1 45.02 18.39 4.44
C MET A 1 44.05 17.85 4.30
N THR A 2 43.94 17.66 4.30
CA THR A 2 43.15 17.24 4.17
C THR A 2 42.14 16.78 4.08
N ILE A 3 41.78 16.64 3.80
CA ILE A 3 40.88 16.45 3.75
C ILE A 3 40.00 15.80 3.62
N ARG A 4 39.69 15.57 3.29
CA ARG A 4 38.83 15.19 3.13
C ARG A 4 37.97 14.51 2.97
N MET A 5 37.74 14.25 2.67
CA MET A 5 36.96 13.73 2.42
C MET A 5 36.04 13.25 2.58
N ILE A 6 35.75 13.05 2.38
CA ILE A 6 34.92 12.69 2.57
C ILE A 6 33.91 12.29 2.27
N ALA A 7 33.72 12.24 1.79
CA ALA A 7 32.77 11.95 1.48
C ALA A 7 32.12 11.04 1.24
N LEU A 8 32.23 10.82 0.95
CA LEU A 8 31.57 10.04 0.74
C LEU A 8 30.69 9.52 1.08
N ALA A 9 30.71 9.44 1.09
CA ALA A 9 30.00 8.86 1.71
C ALA A 9 28.72 8.74 1.52
N GLY A 10 28.30 9.39 1.50
CA GLY A 10 27.05 9.36 1.44
C GLY A 10 26.40 8.47 0.61
N LEU A 11 26.77 8.32 -0.27
CA LEU A 11 26.17 7.67 -1.10
C LEU A 11 25.51 6.56 -0.80
N ILE A 12 25.78 6.20 -0.04
CA ILE A 12 25.41 5.09 0.31
C ILE A 12 24.04 4.84 0.59
N ALA A 13 23.38 5.67 1.07
CA ALA A 13 22.06 5.49 1.43
C ALA A 13 21.17 5.18 0.29
N ALA A 14 21.53 5.61 -0.83
CA ALA A 14 20.68 5.42 -1.95
C ALA A 14 20.28 4.00 -2.17
N PRO A 15 21.13 3.06 -2.03
CA PRO A 15 20.74 1.71 -2.31
C PRO A 15 19.62 1.19 -1.47
N SER A 16 19.51 1.64 -0.28
CA SER A 16 18.47 1.07 0.53
C SER A 16 17.11 1.42 0.03
N ALA A 17 16.96 2.52 -0.61
CA ALA A 17 15.66 2.87 -1.12
C ALA A 17 15.22 1.91 -2.18
N LEU A 18 16.14 1.33 -2.88
CA LEU A 18 15.77 0.45 -3.93
C LEU A 18 15.26 -0.87 -3.45
N MET A 19 15.48 -1.16 -2.19
CA MET A 19 15.09 -2.43 -1.69
C MET A 19 13.73 -2.40 -1.06
N ALA A 20 13.06 -1.29 -1.16
CA ALA A 20 11.93 -1.07 -0.33
C ALA A 20 10.77 -1.97 -0.56
N GLN A 21 10.36 -2.23 -1.77
CA GLN A 21 9.11 -2.93 -1.92
C GLN A 21 9.06 -3.75 -3.18
N GLN A 22 8.31 -4.82 -3.11
CA GLN A 22 7.98 -5.57 -4.30
C GLN A 22 6.60 -5.15 -4.77
N PRO A 23 6.41 -5.01 -6.07
CA PRO A 23 5.09 -4.65 -6.57
C PRO A 23 4.12 -5.82 -6.47
N PRO A 24 2.83 -5.58 -6.63
CA PRO A 24 1.89 -6.67 -6.73
C PRO A 24 2.26 -7.60 -7.86
N PRO A 25 1.98 -8.89 -7.71
CA PRO A 25 2.33 -9.86 -8.75
C PRO A 25 1.68 -9.54 -10.08
N ALA A 26 2.33 -9.95 -11.14
CA ALA A 26 1.76 -9.81 -12.47
C ALA A 26 0.42 -10.57 -12.51
N GLY A 27 -0.54 -10.00 -13.18
CA GLY A 27 -1.86 -10.63 -13.26
C GLY A 27 -2.78 -10.26 -12.13
N SER A 28 -2.30 -9.45 -11.18
CA SER A 28 -3.18 -8.97 -10.13
C SER A 28 -4.22 -8.01 -10.65
N MET A 29 -5.30 -7.87 -9.92
CA MET A 29 -6.33 -6.91 -10.25
C MET A 29 -5.72 -5.50 -10.17
N PRO A 30 -5.93 -4.65 -11.17
CA PRO A 30 -5.42 -3.27 -11.08
C PRO A 30 -6.02 -2.54 -9.89
N LEU A 31 -5.26 -1.65 -9.31
CA LEU A 31 -5.71 -0.94 -8.12
C LEU A 31 -7.01 -0.19 -8.37
N SER A 32 -7.19 0.37 -9.55
CA SER A 32 -8.43 1.06 -9.87
C SER A 32 -9.63 0.14 -9.79
N GLN A 33 -9.45 -1.12 -10.16
CA GLN A 33 -10.55 -2.09 -10.07
C GLN A 33 -10.76 -2.55 -8.63
N VAL A 34 -9.69 -2.63 -7.85
CA VAL A 34 -9.83 -2.93 -6.43
C VAL A 34 -10.68 -1.85 -5.77
N ILE A 35 -10.37 -0.60 -6.05
CA ILE A 35 -11.13 0.51 -5.47
C ILE A 35 -12.58 0.47 -5.90
N ALA A 36 -12.82 0.23 -7.18
CA ALA A 36 -14.19 0.15 -7.68
C ALA A 36 -14.98 -0.98 -7.01
N LYS A 37 -14.31 -2.10 -6.80
CA LYS A 37 -14.95 -3.22 -6.15
C LYS A 37 -15.28 -2.90 -4.70
N LEU A 38 -14.36 -2.23 -3.99
CA LEU A 38 -14.63 -1.83 -2.63
C LEU A 38 -15.83 -0.89 -2.57
N GLU A 39 -15.90 0.04 -3.49
CA GLU A 39 -17.01 0.99 -3.51
C GLU A 39 -18.33 0.30 -3.78
N THR A 40 -18.31 -0.81 -4.51
CA THR A 40 -19.52 -1.55 -4.78
C THR A 40 -19.89 -2.48 -3.63
N ASP A 41 -18.89 -3.15 -3.06
CA ASP A 41 -19.16 -4.22 -2.10
C ASP A 41 -19.35 -3.74 -0.67
N LEU A 42 -18.74 -2.62 -0.30
CA LEU A 42 -18.81 -2.12 1.06
C LEU A 42 -19.91 -1.07 1.17
N SER A 43 -21.06 -1.51 1.61
CA SER A 43 -22.23 -0.62 1.64
C SER A 43 -22.06 0.52 2.61
N ASP A 44 -21.19 0.38 3.61
CA ASP A 44 -20.98 1.41 4.60
C ASP A 44 -19.77 2.28 4.31
N LEU A 45 -19.16 2.14 3.16
CA LEU A 45 -17.96 2.91 2.84
C LEU A 45 -18.30 4.38 2.65
N GLY A 46 -17.71 5.24 3.47
CA GLY A 46 -17.81 6.66 3.31
C GLY A 46 -16.72 7.19 2.41
N HIS A 47 -15.48 6.98 2.81
CA HIS A 47 -14.35 7.33 1.95
C HIS A 47 -13.14 6.53 2.38
N ILE A 48 -12.25 6.30 1.42
CA ILE A 48 -11.00 5.60 1.69
C ILE A 48 -9.97 6.61 2.17
N SER A 49 -9.38 6.35 3.32
CA SER A 49 -8.37 7.23 3.91
C SER A 49 -6.98 6.88 3.44
N GLU A 50 -6.70 5.59 3.27
CA GLU A 50 -5.36 5.19 2.92
C GLU A 50 -5.38 3.81 2.29
N ILE A 51 -4.52 3.60 1.29
CA ILE A 51 -4.29 2.30 0.71
C ILE A 51 -2.79 2.10 0.64
N SER A 52 -2.30 0.98 1.14
CA SER A 52 -0.88 0.68 1.08
C SER A 52 -0.67 -0.77 0.69
N TRP A 53 0.46 -1.03 0.02
CA TRP A 53 0.84 -2.37 -0.37
C TRP A 53 1.74 -2.95 0.70
N GLU A 54 1.38 -4.11 1.24
CA GLU A 54 2.07 -4.66 2.40
C GLU A 54 2.85 -5.90 2.06
N ASP A 55 4.15 -5.79 2.17
CA ASP A 55 5.07 -6.93 2.12
C ASP A 55 4.89 -7.85 0.93
N GLY A 56 4.46 -7.32 -0.19
CA GLY A 56 4.31 -8.12 -1.37
C GLY A 56 3.18 -9.11 -1.30
N ASP A 57 2.24 -8.90 -0.40
CA ASP A 57 1.25 -9.93 -0.11
C ASP A 57 -0.19 -9.47 -0.28
N TYR A 58 -0.53 -8.28 0.15
CA TYR A 58 -1.90 -7.82 0.08
C TYR A 58 -1.97 -6.30 0.13
N TRP A 59 -3.15 -5.75 -0.24
CA TRP A 59 -3.43 -4.35 -0.04
C TRP A 59 -4.02 -4.15 1.34
N GLU A 60 -3.53 -3.16 2.05
CA GLU A 60 -4.16 -2.76 3.30
C GLU A 60 -4.94 -1.50 3.03
N VAL A 61 -6.21 -1.49 3.41
CA VAL A 61 -7.09 -0.36 3.14
C VAL A 61 -7.70 0.11 4.45
N GLU A 62 -7.56 1.42 4.67
CA GLU A 62 -8.18 2.05 5.81
C GLU A 62 -9.27 2.96 5.29
N TYR A 63 -10.48 2.82 5.80
CA TYR A 63 -11.57 3.65 5.33
C TYR A 63 -12.45 4.09 6.49
N GLN A 64 -13.18 5.17 6.23
CA GLN A 64 -14.18 5.66 7.17
C GLN A 64 -15.54 5.28 6.67
N THR A 65 -16.38 4.82 7.60
CA THR A 65 -17.75 4.46 7.26
C THR A 65 -18.61 5.70 7.17
N THR A 66 -19.81 5.55 6.66
CA THR A 66 -20.74 6.65 6.55
C THR A 66 -21.18 7.16 7.92
N ASP A 67 -21.01 6.34 8.97
CA ASP A 67 -21.30 6.80 10.33
C ASP A 67 -20.02 7.11 11.12
N ASN A 68 -18.95 7.42 10.39
CA ASN A 68 -17.70 7.95 10.96
C ASN A 68 -16.89 6.98 11.80
N ARG A 69 -16.98 5.69 11.53
CA ARG A 69 -16.10 4.72 12.18
C ARG A 69 -14.94 4.45 11.24
N GLU A 70 -13.80 4.12 11.82
CA GLU A 70 -12.63 3.76 11.05
C GLU A 70 -12.51 2.25 10.96
N VAL A 71 -12.26 1.73 9.77
CA VAL A 71 -12.17 0.29 9.53
C VAL A 71 -10.91 0.00 8.73
N ASP A 72 -10.20 -1.05 9.15
CA ASP A 72 -9.02 -1.54 8.44
C ASP A 72 -9.32 -2.90 7.86
N ILE A 73 -9.05 -3.08 6.58
CA ILE A 73 -9.26 -4.38 5.93
C ILE A 73 -8.06 -4.72 5.08
N ARG A 74 -7.95 -5.98 4.73
CA ARG A 74 -6.96 -6.47 3.78
C ARG A 74 -7.68 -6.89 2.52
N VAL A 75 -7.04 -6.66 1.39
CA VAL A 75 -7.61 -6.99 0.09
C VAL A 75 -6.64 -7.88 -0.66
N ASP A 76 -7.15 -9.00 -1.14
CA ASP A 76 -6.38 -9.93 -1.93
C ASP A 76 -6.11 -9.30 -3.29
N PRO A 77 -4.85 -9.20 -3.72
CA PRO A 77 -4.55 -8.54 -4.98
C PRO A 77 -5.03 -9.32 -6.20
N ALA A 78 -5.21 -10.61 -6.08
CA ALA A 78 -5.64 -11.41 -7.22
C ALA A 78 -7.14 -11.30 -7.47
N THR A 79 -7.92 -11.27 -6.40
CA THR A 79 -9.37 -11.38 -6.53
C THR A 79 -10.12 -10.14 -6.07
N GLY A 80 -9.48 -9.29 -5.30
CA GLY A 80 -10.16 -8.15 -4.71
C GLY A 80 -11.02 -8.50 -3.51
N GLU A 81 -10.94 -9.73 -3.04
CA GLU A 81 -11.71 -10.13 -1.87
C GLU A 81 -11.16 -9.47 -0.61
N THR A 82 -12.05 -9.13 0.28
CA THR A 82 -11.67 -8.44 1.50
C THR A 82 -11.79 -9.35 2.70
N ARG A 83 -10.99 -9.05 3.71
CA ARG A 83 -11.14 -9.68 5.01
C ARG A 83 -10.73 -8.66 6.07
N GLU A 84 -11.29 -8.82 7.23
CA GLU A 84 -10.95 -7.92 8.31
C GLU A 84 -9.56 -8.20 8.80
N ARG A 85 -8.93 -7.13 9.26
CA ARG A 85 -7.59 -7.18 9.72
C ARG A 85 -7.44 -7.79 11.09
#